data_91895dcd9e81a4434abe151478329180
#
_entry.id   91895dcd9e81a4434abe151478329180
#
_cell.length_a   1.000
_cell.length_b   1.000
_cell.length_c   1.000
_cell.angle_alpha   90.00
_cell.angle_beta   90.00
_cell.angle_gamma   90.00
#
_symmetry.space_group_name_H-M   'P 1'
#
loop_
_entity.id
_entity.type
_entity.pdbx_description
1 polymer ?
#
loop_
_entity_poly.entity_id
_entity_poly.type
_entity_poly.pdbx_seq_one_letter_code
_entity_poly.pdbx_strand_id
1 'polypeptide(L)'
;VVGRTETSTPIFTDTIRYVEFRPTWSVPQSIIKKEMLPQIISQADPEKYQKRGYTMYEKGKKVDPTTIDWTDPSVHKRGFHFVEAPSANNSLGLVKFILTNDMSIYLHDTPSKYFFQRDDRALSHGCVRVQNPNELAYHLLKNEATETPWTLEKVNEAMNGKRSQYRIALKTKYKINILYY
;
A
#
# COMPACT_ATOMS: atom_id res chain seq x y z
N VAL A 1 3.54 2.94 12.46
CA VAL A 1 3.57 4.25 11.79
C VAL A 1 2.16 4.53 11.31
N VAL A 2 1.63 5.67 11.66
CA VAL A 2 0.24 6.11 11.43
C VAL A 2 0.19 7.38 10.56
N GLY A 3 -1.00 7.87 10.25
CA GLY A 3 -1.22 9.08 9.47
C GLY A 3 -0.64 10.33 10.13
N ARG A 4 -0.15 11.27 9.30
CA ARG A 4 0.25 12.61 9.71
C ARG A 4 -0.97 13.38 10.24
N THR A 5 -0.75 14.51 10.92
CA THR A 5 -1.83 15.35 11.45
C THR A 5 -2.90 15.70 10.40
N GLU A 6 -2.45 16.07 9.18
CA GLU A 6 -3.34 16.47 8.08
C GLU A 6 -4.07 15.27 7.41
N THR A 7 -3.61 14.05 7.67
CA THR A 7 -4.16 12.80 7.13
C THR A 7 -4.20 11.74 8.22
N SER A 8 -4.66 12.11 9.41
CA SER A 8 -4.65 11.26 10.59
C SER A 8 -5.42 9.96 10.35
N THR A 9 -4.88 8.87 10.89
CA THR A 9 -5.62 7.60 10.93
C THR A 9 -6.83 7.79 11.85
N PRO A 10 -8.07 7.54 11.41
CA PRO A 10 -9.24 7.71 12.27
C PRO A 10 -9.26 6.69 13.42
N ILE A 11 -9.99 7.02 14.49
CA ILE A 11 -10.34 6.08 15.55
C ILE A 11 -11.51 5.22 15.04
N PHE A 12 -11.33 3.89 15.00
CA PHE A 12 -12.39 2.97 14.58
C PHE A 12 -12.12 1.53 15.03
N THR A 13 -13.17 0.74 15.01
CA THR A 13 -13.11 -0.73 15.18
C THR A 13 -13.47 -1.38 13.85
N ASP A 14 -12.73 -2.41 13.45
CA ASP A 14 -12.94 -3.11 12.18
C ASP A 14 -12.56 -4.59 12.30
N THR A 15 -12.66 -5.32 11.20
CA THR A 15 -12.27 -6.73 11.09
C THR A 15 -11.26 -6.91 9.95
N ILE A 16 -10.22 -7.67 10.19
CA ILE A 16 -9.26 -8.07 9.15
C ILE A 16 -9.93 -9.15 8.29
N ARG A 17 -10.06 -8.87 7.00
CA ARG A 17 -10.77 -9.73 6.04
C ARG A 17 -9.84 -10.59 5.21
N TYR A 18 -8.70 -10.02 4.77
CA TYR A 18 -7.74 -10.71 3.90
C TYR A 18 -6.32 -10.41 4.33
N VAL A 19 -5.44 -11.40 4.12
CA VAL A 19 -3.99 -11.20 4.01
C VAL A 19 -3.63 -11.27 2.53
N GLU A 20 -2.97 -10.26 2.00
CA GLU A 20 -2.55 -10.18 0.60
C GLU A 20 -1.04 -10.04 0.52
N PHE A 21 -0.37 -11.05 -0.02
CA PHE A 21 1.06 -11.05 -0.27
C PHE A 21 1.39 -10.43 -1.62
N ARG A 22 2.51 -9.71 -1.67
CA ARG A 22 3.03 -9.02 -2.85
C ARG A 22 1.96 -8.15 -3.53
N PRO A 23 1.42 -7.17 -2.78
CA PRO A 23 0.36 -6.32 -3.29
C PRO A 23 0.85 -5.41 -4.42
N THR A 24 -0.05 -5.03 -5.31
CA THR A 24 0.07 -3.79 -6.07
C THR A 24 -0.46 -2.64 -5.24
N TRP A 25 -0.01 -1.44 -5.51
CA TRP A 25 -0.56 -0.25 -4.90
C TRP A 25 -1.21 0.67 -5.94
N SER A 26 -2.54 0.71 -5.93
CA SER A 26 -3.31 1.74 -6.65
C SER A 26 -3.22 3.03 -5.84
N VAL A 27 -2.55 4.04 -6.41
CA VAL A 27 -2.29 5.29 -5.68
C VAL A 27 -3.58 6.10 -5.54
N PRO A 28 -3.93 6.56 -4.32
CA PRO A 28 -5.08 7.43 -4.12
C PRO A 28 -5.00 8.72 -4.93
N GLN A 29 -6.13 9.20 -5.46
CA GLN A 29 -6.19 10.42 -6.26
C GLN A 29 -5.70 11.67 -5.51
N SER A 30 -5.85 11.70 -4.19
CA SER A 30 -5.32 12.77 -3.34
C SER A 30 -3.78 12.86 -3.41
N ILE A 31 -3.09 11.73 -3.38
CA ILE A 31 -1.62 11.65 -3.48
C ILE A 31 -1.19 11.99 -4.91
N ILE A 32 -1.88 11.47 -5.93
CA ILE A 32 -1.57 11.79 -7.32
C ILE A 32 -1.61 13.29 -7.54
N LYS A 33 -2.70 13.94 -7.16
CA LYS A 33 -2.91 15.38 -7.40
C LYS A 33 -2.04 16.27 -6.53
N LYS A 34 -1.82 15.91 -5.26
CA LYS A 34 -1.10 16.77 -4.30
C LYS A 34 0.41 16.57 -4.33
N GLU A 35 0.89 15.40 -4.75
CA GLU A 35 2.31 15.06 -4.66
C GLU A 35 2.92 14.61 -5.98
N MET A 36 2.32 13.62 -6.69
CA MET A 36 2.96 13.03 -7.86
C MET A 36 2.99 13.97 -9.06
N LEU A 37 1.84 14.54 -9.47
CA LEU A 37 1.77 15.44 -10.61
C LEU A 37 2.60 16.71 -10.40
N PRO A 38 2.53 17.40 -9.24
CA PRO A 38 3.40 18.54 -8.98
C PRO A 38 4.89 18.20 -9.06
N GLN A 39 5.30 17.01 -8.60
CA GLN A 39 6.70 16.59 -8.68
C GLN A 39 7.15 16.27 -10.10
N ILE A 40 6.31 15.65 -10.93
CA ILE A 40 6.63 15.41 -12.36
C ILE A 40 6.84 16.75 -13.07
N ILE A 41 5.94 17.69 -12.86
CA ILE A 41 5.97 19.00 -13.53
C ILE A 41 7.18 19.82 -13.06
N SER A 42 7.38 19.95 -11.73
CA SER A 42 8.44 20.81 -11.17
C SER A 42 9.85 20.29 -11.46
N GLN A 43 10.01 18.98 -11.59
CA GLN A 43 11.31 18.35 -11.85
C GLN A 43 11.55 18.06 -13.34
N ALA A 44 10.55 18.34 -14.21
CA ALA A 44 10.58 18.03 -15.63
C ALA A 44 11.02 16.58 -15.93
N ASP A 45 10.65 15.61 -15.06
CA ASP A 45 10.97 14.19 -15.21
C ASP A 45 9.67 13.36 -15.32
N PRO A 46 9.13 13.22 -16.56
CA PRO A 46 7.93 12.42 -16.82
C PRO A 46 8.04 10.98 -16.38
N GLU A 47 9.22 10.40 -16.50
CA GLU A 47 9.49 8.98 -16.18
C GLU A 47 9.79 8.72 -14.70
N LYS A 48 9.84 9.75 -13.86
CA LYS A 48 10.20 9.65 -12.44
C LYS A 48 9.55 8.46 -11.71
N TYR A 49 8.26 8.29 -11.89
CA TYR A 49 7.52 7.21 -11.25
C TYR A 49 7.62 5.90 -12.00
N GLN A 50 7.72 5.92 -13.33
CA GLN A 50 7.95 4.72 -14.16
C GLN A 50 9.26 4.03 -13.77
N LYS A 51 10.35 4.78 -13.60
CA LYS A 51 11.67 4.29 -13.10
C LYS A 51 11.58 3.66 -11.71
N ARG A 52 10.56 4.01 -10.93
CA ARG A 52 10.29 3.47 -9.58
C ARG A 52 9.28 2.31 -9.58
N GLY A 53 8.90 1.78 -10.75
CA GLY A 53 8.00 0.65 -10.87
C GLY A 53 6.51 0.99 -10.93
N TYR A 54 6.16 2.26 -11.17
CA TYR A 54 4.76 2.65 -11.39
C TYR A 54 4.39 2.53 -12.86
N THR A 55 3.17 2.08 -13.12
CA THR A 55 2.53 2.17 -14.43
C THR A 55 1.48 3.27 -14.38
N MET A 56 1.49 4.16 -15.36
CA MET A 56 0.53 5.23 -15.50
C MET A 56 -0.61 4.83 -16.46
N TYR A 57 -1.82 5.21 -16.08
CA TYR A 57 -3.03 4.99 -16.87
C TYR A 57 -3.81 6.28 -17.01
N GLU A 58 -4.48 6.44 -18.14
CA GLU A 58 -5.51 7.46 -18.39
C GLU A 58 -6.73 6.80 -19.02
N LYS A 59 -7.92 7.06 -18.48
CA LYS A 59 -9.19 6.44 -18.94
C LYS A 59 -9.09 4.91 -19.07
N GLY A 60 -8.38 4.27 -18.14
CA GLY A 60 -8.19 2.82 -18.11
C GLY A 60 -7.15 2.26 -19.08
N LYS A 61 -6.53 3.07 -19.92
CA LYS A 61 -5.47 2.65 -20.85
C LYS A 61 -4.10 3.03 -20.30
N LYS A 62 -3.13 2.13 -20.46
CA LYS A 62 -1.73 2.43 -20.14
C LYS A 62 -1.23 3.55 -21.03
N VAL A 63 -0.54 4.50 -20.43
CA VAL A 63 0.00 5.70 -21.11
C VAL A 63 1.50 5.79 -20.84
N ASP A 64 2.26 6.15 -21.87
CA ASP A 64 3.65 6.52 -21.73
C ASP A 64 3.74 7.97 -21.26
N PRO A 65 4.30 8.24 -20.08
CA PRO A 65 4.37 9.60 -19.54
C PRO A 65 5.21 10.57 -20.40
N THR A 66 6.10 10.07 -21.26
CA THR A 66 6.92 10.91 -22.15
C THR A 66 6.10 11.51 -23.30
N THR A 67 4.94 10.94 -23.61
CA THR A 67 4.05 11.42 -24.69
C THR A 67 3.10 12.53 -24.24
N ILE A 68 3.15 12.92 -22.96
CA ILE A 68 2.26 13.91 -22.37
C ILE A 68 2.91 15.27 -22.36
N ASP A 69 2.19 16.29 -22.82
CA ASP A 69 2.58 17.68 -22.63
C ASP A 69 2.34 18.09 -21.15
N TRP A 70 3.40 18.03 -20.37
CA TRP A 70 3.39 18.41 -18.95
C TRP A 70 3.40 19.93 -18.73
N THR A 71 3.56 20.73 -19.80
CA THR A 71 3.50 22.18 -19.73
C THR A 71 2.07 22.71 -19.89
N ASP A 72 1.14 21.87 -20.38
CA ASP A 72 -0.27 22.21 -20.48
C ASP A 72 -0.87 22.46 -19.08
N PRO A 73 -1.38 23.68 -18.79
CA PRO A 73 -1.99 23.98 -17.48
C PRO A 73 -3.18 23.08 -17.12
N SER A 74 -3.79 22.42 -18.09
CA SER A 74 -4.92 21.51 -17.86
C SER A 74 -4.48 20.07 -17.49
N VAL A 75 -3.20 19.75 -17.60
CA VAL A 75 -2.68 18.38 -17.37
C VAL A 75 -3.07 17.82 -16.01
N HIS A 76 -3.14 18.65 -14.95
CA HIS A 76 -3.54 18.25 -13.62
C HIS A 76 -5.04 17.91 -13.49
N LYS A 77 -5.87 18.28 -14.46
CA LYS A 77 -7.31 17.94 -14.53
C LYS A 77 -7.54 16.58 -15.21
N ARG A 78 -6.53 16.06 -15.92
CA ARG A 78 -6.61 14.75 -16.56
C ARG A 78 -6.68 13.67 -15.49
N GLY A 79 -7.55 12.68 -15.67
CA GLY A 79 -7.83 11.62 -14.70
C GLY A 79 -6.76 10.52 -14.70
N PHE A 80 -5.50 10.87 -14.46
CA PHE A 80 -4.42 9.90 -14.36
C PHE A 80 -4.58 8.98 -13.16
N HIS A 81 -4.19 7.74 -13.36
CA HIS A 81 -4.14 6.73 -12.33
C HIS A 81 -2.75 6.06 -12.34
N PHE A 82 -2.17 5.84 -11.17
CA PHE A 82 -0.87 5.20 -11.02
C PHE A 82 -1.00 3.91 -10.22
N VAL A 83 -0.34 2.86 -10.69
CA VAL A 83 -0.28 1.57 -10.03
C VAL A 83 1.18 1.18 -9.84
N GLU A 84 1.60 1.00 -8.60
CA GLU A 84 2.93 0.51 -8.26
C GLU A 84 2.94 -1.02 -8.31
N ALA A 85 3.91 -1.57 -9.02
CA ALA A 85 4.08 -3.02 -9.18
C ALA A 85 4.55 -3.69 -7.89
N PRO A 86 4.26 -4.99 -7.68
CA PRO A 86 4.79 -5.75 -6.56
C PRO A 86 6.31 -5.83 -6.60
N SER A 87 6.97 -5.35 -5.57
CA SER A 87 8.43 -5.41 -5.43
C SER A 87 8.82 -5.29 -3.96
N ALA A 88 10.08 -5.54 -3.64
CA ALA A 88 10.62 -5.27 -2.30
C ALA A 88 10.58 -3.77 -1.94
N ASN A 89 10.56 -2.89 -2.94
CA ASN A 89 10.50 -1.44 -2.80
C ASN A 89 9.08 -0.87 -2.90
N ASN A 90 8.05 -1.73 -3.09
CA ASN A 90 6.66 -1.28 -3.15
C ASN A 90 6.29 -0.53 -1.87
N SER A 91 5.58 0.58 -2.00
CA SER A 91 5.18 1.44 -0.88
C SER A 91 4.37 0.71 0.20
N LEU A 92 3.67 -0.37 -0.17
CA LEU A 92 2.94 -1.24 0.75
C LEU A 92 3.78 -2.41 1.27
N GLY A 93 5.07 -2.50 0.90
CA GLY A 93 5.94 -3.62 1.23
C GLY A 93 5.48 -4.93 0.59
N LEU A 94 5.72 -6.04 1.29
CA LEU A 94 5.51 -7.40 0.78
C LEU A 94 4.18 -8.03 1.22
N VAL A 95 3.45 -7.39 2.16
CA VAL A 95 2.15 -7.89 2.63
C VAL A 95 1.23 -6.75 3.07
N LYS A 96 -0.06 -6.92 2.80
CA LYS A 96 -1.14 -6.01 3.16
C LYS A 96 -2.26 -6.79 3.85
N PHE A 97 -2.86 -6.17 4.89
CA PHE A 97 -4.00 -6.71 5.64
C PHE A 97 -5.21 -5.85 5.36
N ILE A 98 -6.17 -6.41 4.61
CA ILE A 98 -7.34 -5.70 4.14
C ILE A 98 -8.44 -5.79 5.20
N LEU A 99 -8.97 -4.64 5.57
CA LEU A 99 -10.06 -4.49 6.52
C LEU A 99 -11.42 -4.47 5.81
N THR A 100 -12.51 -4.41 6.59
CA THR A 100 -13.87 -4.40 6.04
C THR A 100 -14.43 -3.00 5.78
N ASN A 101 -13.71 -1.92 6.21
CA ASN A 101 -14.15 -0.54 6.06
C ASN A 101 -14.17 -0.06 4.59
N ASP A 102 -14.92 1.01 4.35
CA ASP A 102 -15.02 1.74 3.08
C ASP A 102 -14.08 2.98 3.00
N MET A 103 -13.36 3.27 4.09
CA MET A 103 -12.44 4.42 4.19
C MET A 103 -11.12 4.22 3.43
N SER A 104 -10.92 3.06 2.80
CA SER A 104 -9.66 2.69 2.15
C SER A 104 -8.46 2.64 3.10
N ILE A 105 -8.69 2.38 4.39
CA ILE A 105 -7.66 2.21 5.41
C ILE A 105 -7.37 0.73 5.59
N TYR A 106 -6.11 0.38 5.60
CA TYR A 106 -5.61 -0.98 5.80
C TYR A 106 -4.28 -0.95 6.55
N LEU A 107 -3.87 -2.12 7.07
CA LEU A 107 -2.52 -2.27 7.60
C LEU A 107 -1.62 -2.84 6.50
N HIS A 108 -0.35 -2.47 6.50
CA HIS A 108 0.58 -2.96 5.49
C HIS A 108 2.03 -2.94 5.97
N ASP A 109 2.85 -3.67 5.27
CA ASP A 109 4.30 -3.62 5.36
C ASP A 109 4.86 -2.31 4.77
N THR A 110 6.16 -2.11 4.86
CA THR A 110 6.85 -0.95 4.27
C THR A 110 8.33 -1.26 4.04
N PRO A 111 8.94 -0.80 2.93
CA PRO A 111 10.39 -0.84 2.76
C PRO A 111 11.12 0.12 3.70
N SER A 112 10.44 1.18 4.17
CA SER A 112 11.01 2.21 5.06
C SER A 112 10.99 1.79 6.53
N LYS A 113 11.64 0.69 6.86
CA LYS A 113 11.69 0.12 8.22
C LYS A 113 12.30 1.06 9.26
N TYR A 114 13.19 1.95 8.86
CA TYR A 114 13.85 2.92 9.74
C TYR A 114 12.88 3.90 10.43
N PHE A 115 11.67 4.09 9.90
CA PHE A 115 10.64 4.90 10.56
C PHE A 115 10.18 4.33 11.91
N PHE A 116 10.33 3.02 12.13
CA PHE A 116 9.98 2.42 13.42
C PHE A 116 10.99 2.72 14.54
N GLN A 117 12.16 3.29 14.19
CA GLN A 117 13.18 3.74 15.16
C GLN A 117 12.93 5.18 15.63
N ARG A 118 11.96 5.88 15.03
CA ARG A 118 11.63 7.25 15.39
C ARG A 118 10.65 7.29 16.55
N ASP A 119 10.75 8.32 17.39
CA ASP A 119 9.77 8.61 18.45
C ASP A 119 8.45 9.09 17.83
N ASP A 120 8.52 10.10 16.93
CA ASP A 120 7.37 10.52 16.14
C ASP A 120 7.18 9.59 14.94
N ARG A 121 6.02 8.92 14.92
CA ARG A 121 5.63 7.94 13.88
C ARG A 121 4.36 8.35 13.11
N ALA A 122 3.96 9.61 13.18
CA ALA A 122 2.86 10.21 12.43
C ALA A 122 3.33 10.60 11.01
N LEU A 123 3.60 9.61 10.13
CA LEU A 123 4.34 9.79 8.88
C LEU A 123 3.61 9.27 7.62
N SER A 124 2.46 8.57 7.76
CA SER A 124 1.73 8.00 6.62
C SER A 124 0.62 8.94 6.10
N HIS A 125 -0.09 8.50 5.07
CA HIS A 125 -1.27 9.18 4.52
C HIS A 125 -2.60 8.64 5.08
N GLY A 126 -2.55 7.96 6.26
CA GLY A 126 -3.73 7.44 6.95
C GLY A 126 -3.69 5.94 7.20
N CYS A 127 -3.09 5.15 6.30
CA CYS A 127 -2.92 3.70 6.53
C CYS A 127 -1.86 3.42 7.61
N VAL A 128 -1.96 2.26 8.26
CA VAL A 128 -1.09 1.87 9.37
C VAL A 128 0.02 0.94 8.86
N ARG A 129 1.29 1.36 9.03
CA ARG A 129 2.44 0.51 8.74
C ARG A 129 2.76 -0.38 9.92
N VAL A 130 2.99 -1.68 9.64
CA VAL A 130 3.29 -2.71 10.64
C VAL A 130 4.79 -2.98 10.68
N GLN A 131 5.36 -3.08 11.88
CA GLN A 131 6.79 -3.29 12.08
C GLN A 131 7.20 -4.73 11.73
N ASN A 132 6.48 -5.72 12.27
CA ASN A 132 6.71 -7.16 12.07
C ASN A 132 5.54 -7.77 11.28
N PRO A 133 5.40 -7.46 9.98
CA PRO A 133 4.23 -7.86 9.21
C PRO A 133 4.18 -9.36 8.92
N ASN A 134 5.33 -10.05 8.85
CA ASN A 134 5.40 -11.50 8.70
C ASN A 134 4.86 -12.23 9.95
N GLU A 135 5.19 -11.78 11.15
CA GLU A 135 4.68 -12.33 12.40
C GLU A 135 3.17 -12.12 12.51
N LEU A 136 2.67 -10.92 12.14
CA LEU A 136 1.23 -10.66 12.09
C LEU A 136 0.54 -11.57 11.08
N ALA A 137 1.09 -11.72 9.88
CA ALA A 137 0.53 -12.60 8.85
C ALA A 137 0.50 -14.07 9.34
N TYR A 138 1.58 -14.53 9.96
CA TYR A 138 1.62 -15.87 10.56
C TYR A 138 0.56 -16.04 11.66
N HIS A 139 0.45 -15.06 12.58
CA HIS A 139 -0.53 -15.09 13.66
C HIS A 139 -1.97 -15.23 13.14
N LEU A 140 -2.30 -14.51 12.06
CA LEU A 140 -3.62 -14.53 11.45
C LEU A 140 -3.90 -15.84 10.68
N LEU A 141 -2.87 -16.43 10.07
CA LEU A 141 -3.02 -17.57 9.15
C LEU A 141 -2.83 -18.94 9.80
N LYS A 142 -2.09 -19.04 10.91
CA LYS A 142 -1.70 -20.32 11.53
C LYS A 142 -2.87 -21.24 11.91
N ASN A 143 -4.04 -20.64 12.21
CA ASN A 143 -5.25 -21.38 12.61
C ASN A 143 -6.29 -21.44 11.48
N GLU A 144 -5.99 -20.90 10.29
CA GLU A 144 -6.90 -21.01 9.15
C GLU A 144 -6.85 -22.44 8.60
N ALA A 145 -8.05 -23.02 8.37
CA ALA A 145 -8.17 -24.34 7.78
C ALA A 145 -7.74 -24.30 6.29
N THR A 146 -6.52 -24.73 6.04
CA THR A 146 -5.93 -24.90 4.72
C THR A 146 -5.41 -26.33 4.56
N GLU A 147 -5.26 -26.81 3.32
CA GLU A 147 -4.73 -28.15 3.04
C GLU A 147 -3.37 -28.40 3.71
N THR A 148 -2.53 -27.37 3.76
CA THR A 148 -1.26 -27.40 4.48
C THR A 148 -1.21 -26.26 5.49
N PRO A 149 -0.82 -26.52 6.75
CA PRO A 149 -0.70 -25.49 7.78
C PRO A 149 0.20 -24.33 7.36
N TRP A 150 -0.13 -23.12 7.80
CA TRP A 150 0.74 -21.98 7.66
C TRP A 150 1.83 -22.00 8.72
N THR A 151 3.07 -21.92 8.29
CA THR A 151 4.26 -21.70 9.13
C THR A 151 4.85 -20.33 8.86
N LEU A 152 5.75 -19.84 9.70
CA LEU A 152 6.45 -18.58 9.47
C LEU A 152 7.31 -18.63 8.20
N GLU A 153 7.91 -19.80 7.91
CA GLU A 153 8.68 -20.04 6.68
C GLU A 153 7.78 -19.89 5.45
N LYS A 154 6.60 -20.51 5.45
CA LYS A 154 5.63 -20.41 4.36
C LYS A 154 5.12 -18.96 4.15
N VAL A 155 4.96 -18.19 5.23
CA VAL A 155 4.65 -16.75 5.15
C VAL A 155 5.80 -16.00 4.48
N ASN A 156 7.04 -16.23 4.91
CA ASN A 156 8.22 -15.58 4.31
C ASN A 156 8.41 -15.97 2.84
N GLU A 157 8.14 -17.22 2.47
CA GLU A 157 8.13 -17.68 1.08
C GLU A 157 7.05 -16.95 0.25
N ALA A 158 5.84 -16.78 0.79
CA ALA A 158 4.77 -16.05 0.11
C ALA A 158 5.10 -14.57 -0.07
N MET A 159 5.77 -13.94 0.91
CA MET A 159 6.23 -12.55 0.84
C MET A 159 7.32 -12.36 -0.23
N ASN A 160 8.25 -13.31 -0.36
CA ASN A 160 9.42 -13.20 -1.24
C ASN A 160 9.28 -13.97 -2.57
N GLY A 161 8.23 -14.75 -2.74
CA GLY A 161 7.98 -15.57 -3.91
C GLY A 161 7.62 -14.78 -5.16
N LYS A 162 7.30 -15.49 -6.23
CA LYS A 162 6.95 -14.88 -7.53
C LYS A 162 5.46 -14.53 -7.67
N ARG A 163 4.58 -15.18 -6.87
CA ARG A 163 3.12 -14.99 -6.97
C ARG A 163 2.73 -13.64 -6.37
N SER A 164 2.34 -12.71 -7.22
CA SER A 164 1.85 -11.38 -6.82
C SER A 164 0.33 -11.40 -6.54
N GLN A 165 -0.12 -10.45 -5.71
CA GLN A 165 -1.53 -10.30 -5.31
C GLN A 165 -2.14 -11.60 -4.78
N TYR A 166 -1.31 -12.40 -4.06
CA TYR A 166 -1.75 -13.66 -3.48
C TYR A 166 -2.58 -13.37 -2.24
N ARG A 167 -3.90 -13.43 -2.40
CA ARG A 167 -4.88 -13.08 -1.38
C ARG A 167 -5.45 -14.32 -0.72
N ILE A 168 -5.50 -14.29 0.61
CA ILE A 168 -6.08 -15.33 1.46
C ILE A 168 -7.20 -14.68 2.28
N ALA A 169 -8.41 -15.23 2.14
CA ALA A 169 -9.54 -14.83 2.95
C ALA A 169 -9.43 -15.47 4.34
N LEU A 170 -9.61 -14.68 5.39
CA LEU A 170 -9.65 -15.16 6.75
C LEU A 170 -11.07 -15.62 7.08
N LYS A 171 -11.23 -16.86 7.55
CA LYS A 171 -12.48 -17.40 8.09
C LYS A 171 -12.71 -16.92 9.52
N THR A 172 -11.62 -16.86 10.28
CA THR A 172 -11.61 -16.31 11.64
C THR A 172 -11.75 -14.79 11.60
N LYS A 173 -12.70 -14.26 12.38
CA LYS A 173 -12.96 -12.82 12.47
C LYS A 173 -12.01 -12.17 13.48
N TYR A 174 -10.90 -11.65 13.02
CA TYR A 174 -9.97 -10.88 13.85
C TYR A 174 -10.41 -9.41 13.91
N LYS A 175 -10.89 -8.98 15.09
CA LYS A 175 -11.21 -7.57 15.33
C LYS A 175 -9.93 -6.77 15.56
N ILE A 176 -9.92 -5.54 15.07
CA ILE A 176 -8.87 -4.56 15.30
C ILE A 176 -9.49 -3.26 15.81
N ASN A 177 -8.86 -2.66 16.82
CA ASN A 177 -9.22 -1.35 17.33
C ASN A 177 -8.06 -0.39 17.06
N ILE A 178 -8.33 0.70 16.38
CA ILE A 178 -7.38 1.81 16.18
C ILE A 178 -7.77 2.91 17.16
N LEU A 179 -6.88 3.19 18.10
CA LEU A 179 -7.10 4.13 19.21
C LEU A 179 -5.87 5.03 19.37
N TYR A 180 -6.06 6.22 19.93
CA TYR A 180 -5.00 7.12 20.40
C TYR A 180 -5.08 7.22 21.91
N TYR A 181 -3.92 7.26 22.55
CA TYR A 181 -3.77 7.44 24.01
C TYR A 181 -3.01 8.72 24.28
#